data_04e3e8085054555b519128b7973dc6d4
#
_entry.id   04e3e8085054555b519128b7973dc6d4
#
_cell.length_a   1.000
_cell.length_b   1.000
_cell.length_c   1.000
_cell.angle_alpha   90.00
_cell.angle_beta   90.00
_cell.angle_gamma   90.00
#
_symmetry.space_group_name_H-M   'P 1'
#
loop_
_entity.id
_entity.type
_entity.pdbx_description
1 polymer ?
#
loop_
_entity_poly.entity_id
_entity_poly.type
_entity_poly.pdbx_seq_one_letter_code
_entity_poly.pdbx_strand_id
1 'polypeptide(L)'
;MRSTVAVAILAAGLSGHAENLAWAQSPAPAAPPQTAAVLPSTVPLFPLPDVVLFPDVSLPLRIFEPRYRAMVADALEGNRIIGMVLLRPGYEADYEGRPPIFAVGCAGVITQVEQLANGEYTLVLRGLQKFEVTSEEAGGPYRVARITPLPEPPPDERQTSAIVAERERVASLLAALADRLGIAPGPLTLRSDAGLVIGLAQLLDLEPPEWQALLELPGVLPRLRSLADRLEALTRQ
;
A
#
# COMPACT_ATOMS: atom_id res chain seq x y z
N MET A 1 -16.11 -15.99 18.56
CA MET A 1 -14.67 -15.92 18.89
C MET A 1 -14.00 -15.30 17.68
N ARG A 2 -13.60 -14.03 17.79
CA ARG A 2 -12.95 -13.30 16.68
C ARG A 2 -11.50 -13.78 16.62
N SER A 3 -11.15 -14.58 15.60
CA SER A 3 -9.76 -14.88 15.28
C SER A 3 -9.10 -13.59 14.77
N THR A 4 -8.37 -12.96 15.65
CA THR A 4 -7.55 -11.78 15.32
C THR A 4 -6.37 -12.26 14.47
N VAL A 5 -6.46 -12.12 13.16
CA VAL A 5 -5.32 -12.26 12.26
C VAL A 5 -4.43 -11.05 12.52
N ALA A 6 -3.45 -11.23 13.39
CA ALA A 6 -2.49 -10.19 13.72
C ALA A 6 -1.47 -10.04 12.59
N VAL A 7 -1.82 -9.29 11.56
CA VAL A 7 -0.83 -8.61 10.74
C VAL A 7 -0.33 -7.44 11.59
N ALA A 8 0.82 -7.60 12.23
CA ALA A 8 1.43 -6.50 12.98
C ALA A 8 1.96 -5.46 11.99
N ILE A 9 1.08 -4.52 11.61
CA ILE A 9 1.50 -3.26 11.04
C ILE A 9 2.09 -2.47 12.20
N LEU A 10 3.40 -2.20 12.17
CA LEU A 10 4.03 -1.26 13.09
C LEU A 10 3.53 0.16 12.77
N ALA A 11 2.29 0.47 13.21
CA ALA A 11 1.87 1.84 13.37
C ALA A 11 2.65 2.37 14.58
N ALA A 12 3.56 3.32 14.36
CA ALA A 12 4.24 4.04 15.42
C ALA A 12 3.24 4.90 16.20
N GLY A 13 2.54 4.25 17.13
CA GLY A 13 1.80 4.90 18.20
C GLY A 13 2.78 5.31 19.28
N LEU A 14 2.87 6.61 19.56
CA LEU A 14 3.63 7.25 20.61
C LEU A 14 3.19 6.74 21.99
N SER A 15 4.00 5.90 22.63
CA SER A 15 4.16 5.87 24.08
C SER A 15 5.32 4.94 24.48
N GLY A 16 6.44 5.57 24.89
CA GLY A 16 7.42 5.09 25.85
C GLY A 16 8.08 3.73 25.63
N HIS A 17 9.15 3.70 24.84
CA HIS A 17 10.41 2.99 25.09
C HIS A 17 11.40 3.47 24.01
N ALA A 18 12.21 4.45 24.38
CA ALA A 18 13.26 4.99 23.54
C ALA A 18 14.53 4.13 23.67
N GLU A 19 14.52 2.97 23.01
CA GLU A 19 15.79 2.25 22.74
C GLU A 19 15.61 1.35 21.50
N ASN A 20 16.47 1.57 20.49
CA ASN A 20 16.69 0.75 19.29
C ASN A 20 15.79 0.96 18.04
N LEU A 21 15.51 2.20 17.65
CA LEU A 21 15.01 2.52 16.30
C LEU A 21 16.04 3.30 15.45
N ALA A 22 17.32 3.08 15.65
CA ALA A 22 18.38 3.77 14.89
C ALA A 22 18.42 3.42 13.39
N TRP A 23 17.82 2.31 12.97
CA TRP A 23 17.74 1.90 11.55
C TRP A 23 16.67 2.66 10.74
N ALA A 24 15.65 3.24 11.40
CA ALA A 24 14.55 3.95 10.73
C ALA A 24 14.92 5.38 10.31
N GLN A 25 16.10 5.89 10.67
CA GLN A 25 16.53 7.27 10.43
C GLN A 25 17.60 7.43 9.35
N SER A 26 18.05 6.37 8.71
CA SER A 26 18.93 6.51 7.54
C SER A 26 18.12 7.03 6.37
N PRO A 27 18.50 8.17 5.74
CA PRO A 27 17.88 8.59 4.50
C PRO A 27 18.10 7.47 3.46
N ALA A 28 17.00 6.93 2.94
CA ALA A 28 17.08 5.96 1.85
C ALA A 28 17.89 6.59 0.69
N PRO A 29 18.86 5.88 0.10
CA PRO A 29 19.55 6.37 -1.06
C PRO A 29 18.51 6.73 -2.14
N ALA A 30 18.68 7.91 -2.76
CA ALA A 30 17.80 8.36 -3.83
C ALA A 30 17.69 7.27 -4.88
N ALA A 31 16.47 6.78 -5.09
CA ALA A 31 16.23 5.75 -6.07
C ALA A 31 16.62 6.27 -7.48
N PRO A 32 17.31 5.46 -8.29
CA PRO A 32 17.60 5.84 -9.68
C PRO A 32 16.30 6.11 -10.44
N PRO A 33 16.32 6.95 -11.50
CA PRO A 33 15.13 7.26 -12.29
C PRO A 33 14.51 5.96 -12.78
N GLN A 34 13.21 5.80 -12.52
CA GLN A 34 12.48 4.56 -12.76
C GLN A 34 12.30 4.37 -14.26
N THR A 35 13.15 3.55 -14.88
CA THR A 35 12.74 2.81 -16.06
C THR A 35 11.53 1.97 -15.63
N ALA A 36 10.39 2.11 -16.31
CA ALA A 36 9.18 1.35 -15.99
C ALA A 36 9.56 -0.13 -15.79
N ALA A 37 9.46 -0.62 -14.57
CA ALA A 37 9.83 -1.98 -14.27
C ALA A 37 8.93 -2.91 -15.07
N VAL A 38 9.50 -3.68 -15.98
CA VAL A 38 8.74 -4.67 -16.74
C VAL A 38 8.33 -5.75 -15.74
N LEU A 39 7.05 -5.80 -15.41
CA LEU A 39 6.52 -6.84 -14.54
C LEU A 39 6.60 -8.21 -15.24
N PRO A 40 6.91 -9.28 -14.50
CA PRO A 40 6.83 -10.63 -15.05
C PRO A 40 5.36 -10.97 -15.39
N SER A 41 5.16 -11.92 -16.30
CA SER A 41 3.81 -12.38 -16.68
C SER A 41 3.08 -13.13 -15.56
N THR A 42 3.83 -13.65 -14.59
CA THR A 42 3.32 -14.33 -13.39
C THR A 42 3.98 -13.78 -12.15
N VAL A 43 3.19 -13.65 -11.06
CA VAL A 43 3.68 -13.20 -9.75
C VAL A 43 3.13 -14.07 -8.63
N PRO A 44 3.92 -14.32 -7.57
CA PRO A 44 3.38 -14.85 -6.34
C PRO A 44 2.42 -13.82 -5.72
N LEU A 45 1.24 -14.27 -5.26
CA LEU A 45 0.24 -13.40 -4.66
C LEU A 45 0.31 -13.44 -3.13
N PHE A 46 0.27 -12.26 -2.55
CA PHE A 46 0.13 -12.03 -1.12
C PHE A 46 -1.25 -11.41 -0.84
N PRO A 47 -2.30 -12.22 -0.66
CA PRO A 47 -3.63 -11.74 -0.35
C PRO A 47 -3.73 -11.36 1.14
N LEU A 48 -4.14 -10.14 1.42
CA LEU A 48 -4.37 -9.62 2.77
C LEU A 48 -5.78 -9.05 2.91
N PRO A 49 -6.37 -9.11 4.12
CA PRO A 49 -7.74 -8.67 4.34
C PRO A 49 -7.90 -7.14 4.47
N ASP A 50 -6.84 -6.45 4.86
CA ASP A 50 -6.88 -5.08 5.38
C ASP A 50 -5.76 -4.17 4.86
N VAL A 51 -4.93 -4.66 3.94
CA VAL A 51 -3.78 -3.91 3.42
C VAL A 51 -3.80 -3.82 1.92
N VAL A 52 -3.70 -2.60 1.39
CA VAL A 52 -3.59 -2.29 -0.03
C VAL A 52 -2.27 -1.58 -0.29
N LEU A 53 -1.46 -2.14 -1.20
CA LEU A 53 -0.22 -1.52 -1.65
C LEU A 53 -0.48 -0.56 -2.81
N PHE A 54 0.17 0.60 -2.79
CA PHE A 54 0.12 1.56 -3.89
C PHE A 54 1.48 1.70 -4.58
N PRO A 55 1.52 2.07 -5.86
CA PRO A 55 2.77 2.44 -6.52
C PRO A 55 3.51 3.53 -5.74
N ASP A 56 4.85 3.44 -5.71
CA ASP A 56 5.77 4.37 -5.03
C ASP A 56 5.61 4.46 -3.49
N VAL A 57 4.82 3.58 -2.89
CA VAL A 57 4.65 3.47 -1.44
C VAL A 57 5.47 2.31 -0.91
N SER A 58 6.16 2.54 0.21
CA SER A 58 6.90 1.50 0.93
C SER A 58 6.09 1.00 2.12
N LEU A 59 5.94 -0.31 2.21
CA LEU A 59 5.15 -1.00 3.21
C LEU A 59 6.05 -1.95 4.02
N PRO A 60 6.27 -1.69 5.31
CA PRO A 60 6.94 -2.64 6.19
C PRO A 60 6.01 -3.80 6.52
N LEU A 61 6.52 -5.02 6.40
CA LEU A 61 5.77 -6.26 6.61
C LEU A 61 6.55 -7.20 7.53
N ARG A 62 5.82 -7.97 8.35
CA ARG A 62 6.32 -9.13 9.07
C ARG A 62 5.66 -10.38 8.51
N ILE A 63 6.45 -11.33 8.06
CA ILE A 63 6.00 -12.56 7.42
C ILE A 63 6.24 -13.73 8.36
N PHE A 64 5.18 -14.30 8.91
CA PHE A 64 5.25 -15.38 9.89
C PHE A 64 4.56 -16.67 9.42
N GLU A 65 3.52 -16.58 8.58
CA GLU A 65 2.81 -17.76 8.07
C GLU A 65 3.72 -18.61 7.18
N PRO A 66 3.75 -19.94 7.34
CA PRO A 66 4.64 -20.83 6.58
C PRO A 66 4.52 -20.67 5.06
N ARG A 67 3.27 -20.52 4.54
CA ARG A 67 3.03 -20.31 3.10
C ARG A 67 3.67 -19.03 2.56
N TYR A 68 3.62 -17.95 3.32
CA TYR A 68 4.20 -16.66 2.90
C TYR A 68 5.71 -16.60 3.17
N ARG A 69 6.21 -17.36 4.14
CA ARG A 69 7.65 -17.54 4.31
C ARG A 69 8.28 -18.27 3.12
N ALA A 70 7.62 -19.32 2.61
CA ALA A 70 8.03 -19.99 1.38
C ALA A 70 7.98 -19.02 0.18
N MET A 71 6.90 -18.25 0.03
CA MET A 71 6.76 -17.25 -1.02
C MET A 71 7.91 -16.22 -1.01
N VAL A 72 8.27 -15.71 0.17
CA VAL A 72 9.39 -14.75 0.30
C VAL A 72 10.70 -15.38 -0.04
N ALA A 73 10.98 -16.61 0.45
CA ALA A 73 12.20 -17.34 0.13
C ALA A 73 12.36 -17.49 -1.40
N ASP A 74 11.34 -17.97 -2.10
CA ASP A 74 11.35 -18.14 -3.55
C ASP A 74 11.49 -16.80 -4.29
N ALA A 75 10.82 -15.75 -3.81
CA ALA A 75 10.94 -14.41 -4.40
C ALA A 75 12.37 -13.85 -4.26
N LEU A 76 13.06 -14.12 -3.15
CA LEU A 76 14.44 -13.68 -2.92
C LEU A 76 15.45 -14.38 -3.84
N GLU A 77 15.18 -15.63 -4.23
CA GLU A 77 15.98 -16.35 -5.23
C GLU A 77 15.72 -15.86 -6.67
N GLY A 78 14.57 -15.18 -6.88
CA GLY A 78 14.15 -14.67 -8.18
C GLY A 78 14.32 -13.16 -8.32
N ASN A 79 13.27 -12.53 -8.84
CA ASN A 79 13.23 -11.09 -9.15
C ASN A 79 12.80 -10.20 -7.97
N ARG A 80 12.53 -10.77 -6.80
CA ARG A 80 12.07 -10.11 -5.58
C ARG A 80 10.70 -9.42 -5.69
N ILE A 81 9.89 -9.80 -6.68
CA ILE A 81 8.57 -9.19 -6.92
C ILE A 81 7.48 -10.07 -6.30
N ILE A 82 6.59 -9.43 -5.55
CA ILE A 82 5.39 -10.03 -4.95
C ILE A 82 4.19 -9.16 -5.35
N GLY A 83 3.09 -9.78 -5.73
CA GLY A 83 1.82 -9.11 -6.01
C GLY A 83 0.93 -9.06 -4.76
N MET A 84 0.67 -7.88 -4.23
CA MET A 84 -0.32 -7.71 -3.16
C MET A 84 -1.71 -7.53 -3.74
N VAL A 85 -2.67 -8.25 -3.17
CA VAL A 85 -4.09 -8.17 -3.52
C VAL A 85 -4.93 -8.16 -2.25
N LEU A 86 -6.06 -7.45 -2.28
CA LEU A 86 -7.01 -7.42 -1.18
C LEU A 86 -7.96 -8.62 -1.27
N LEU A 87 -8.22 -9.26 -0.13
CA LEU A 87 -9.28 -10.25 0.02
C LEU A 87 -10.65 -9.58 -0.09
N ARG A 88 -11.60 -10.23 -0.76
CA ARG A 88 -13.00 -9.77 -0.78
C ARG A 88 -13.66 -10.05 0.58
N PRO A 89 -14.62 -9.21 1.01
CA PRO A 89 -15.42 -9.49 2.21
C PRO A 89 -16.02 -10.91 2.20
N GLY A 90 -16.04 -11.56 3.36
CA GLY A 90 -16.50 -12.95 3.49
C GLY A 90 -15.38 -13.99 3.34
N TYR A 91 -14.12 -13.56 3.28
CA TYR A 91 -12.94 -14.42 3.17
C TYR A 91 -12.72 -15.33 4.39
N GLU A 92 -13.30 -14.99 5.53
CA GLU A 92 -13.06 -15.65 6.83
C GLU A 92 -13.43 -17.13 6.81
N ALA A 93 -14.45 -17.49 6.03
CA ALA A 93 -14.93 -18.87 5.93
C ALA A 93 -13.93 -19.80 5.22
N ASP A 94 -13.04 -19.27 4.36
CA ASP A 94 -12.08 -20.04 3.55
C ASP A 94 -10.66 -19.45 3.61
N TYR A 95 -10.29 -18.80 4.72
CA TYR A 95 -9.00 -18.10 4.83
C TYR A 95 -7.79 -18.99 4.57
N GLU A 96 -7.83 -20.23 5.05
CA GLU A 96 -6.75 -21.21 4.81
C GLU A 96 -6.77 -21.80 3.40
N GLY A 97 -7.85 -21.62 2.66
CA GLY A 97 -8.03 -22.08 1.30
C GLY A 97 -7.61 -21.04 0.25
N ARG A 98 -8.52 -20.80 -0.70
CA ARG A 98 -8.36 -19.79 -1.77
C ARG A 98 -9.52 -18.80 -1.77
N PRO A 99 -9.64 -17.96 -0.74
CA PRO A 99 -10.75 -17.02 -0.66
C PRO A 99 -10.70 -16.04 -1.85
N PRO A 100 -11.86 -15.50 -2.27
CA PRO A 100 -11.93 -14.57 -3.39
C PRO A 100 -11.13 -13.31 -3.11
N ILE A 101 -10.46 -12.80 -4.15
CA ILE A 101 -9.64 -11.59 -4.13
C ILE A 101 -10.25 -10.53 -5.06
N PHE A 102 -9.87 -9.26 -4.86
CA PHE A 102 -10.06 -8.25 -5.89
C PHE A 102 -9.10 -8.51 -7.05
N ALA A 103 -9.57 -8.24 -8.27
CA ALA A 103 -8.78 -8.52 -9.47
C ALA A 103 -7.59 -7.56 -9.62
N VAL A 104 -7.73 -6.32 -9.18
CA VAL A 104 -6.65 -5.33 -9.25
C VAL A 104 -5.81 -5.39 -7.99
N GLY A 105 -4.50 -5.50 -8.17
CA GLY A 105 -3.49 -5.45 -7.12
C GLY A 105 -2.33 -4.53 -7.49
N CYS A 106 -1.32 -4.51 -6.61
CA CYS A 106 -0.07 -3.80 -6.86
C CYS A 106 1.12 -4.75 -6.68
N ALA A 107 1.98 -4.82 -7.70
CA ALA A 107 3.25 -5.50 -7.62
C ALA A 107 4.23 -4.65 -6.81
N GLY A 108 4.93 -5.27 -5.88
CA GLY A 108 5.97 -4.63 -5.10
C GLY A 108 7.27 -5.40 -5.18
N VAL A 109 8.39 -4.70 -5.02
CA VAL A 109 9.73 -5.28 -4.92
C VAL A 109 10.21 -5.26 -3.48
N ILE A 110 10.78 -6.37 -3.02
CA ILE A 110 11.42 -6.47 -1.70
C ILE A 110 12.71 -5.67 -1.73
N THR A 111 12.75 -4.54 -1.01
CA THR A 111 13.92 -3.63 -0.97
C THR A 111 14.82 -3.88 0.23
N GLN A 112 14.23 -4.24 1.37
CA GLN A 112 14.93 -4.59 2.61
C GLN A 112 14.34 -5.89 3.12
N VAL A 113 15.18 -6.78 3.66
CA VAL A 113 14.75 -8.05 4.24
C VAL A 113 15.72 -8.49 5.30
N GLU A 114 15.18 -9.00 6.40
CA GLU A 114 15.92 -9.67 7.46
C GLU A 114 15.18 -10.97 7.82
N GLN A 115 15.89 -12.07 7.85
CA GLN A 115 15.35 -13.33 8.36
C GLN A 115 15.66 -13.45 9.85
N LEU A 116 14.63 -13.62 10.64
CA LEU A 116 14.72 -13.77 12.08
C LEU A 116 15.12 -15.21 12.46
N ALA A 117 15.67 -15.40 13.67
CA ALA A 117 16.12 -16.71 14.17
C ALA A 117 15.01 -17.79 14.18
N ASN A 118 13.73 -17.40 14.30
CA ASN A 118 12.57 -18.29 14.23
C ASN A 118 12.12 -18.59 12.77
N GLY A 119 12.88 -18.10 11.77
CA GLY A 119 12.61 -18.29 10.36
C GLY A 119 11.53 -17.38 9.78
N GLU A 120 10.99 -16.44 10.53
CA GLU A 120 10.14 -15.35 10.02
C GLU A 120 10.98 -14.32 9.27
N TYR A 121 10.31 -13.47 8.48
CA TYR A 121 10.96 -12.34 7.82
C TYR A 121 10.36 -11.02 8.29
N THR A 122 11.22 -10.01 8.43
CA THR A 122 10.83 -8.61 8.36
C THR A 122 11.32 -8.07 7.03
N LEU A 123 10.47 -7.34 6.32
CA LEU A 123 10.84 -6.80 5.00
C LEU A 123 10.14 -5.48 4.71
N VAL A 124 10.66 -4.74 3.75
CA VAL A 124 9.99 -3.59 3.16
C VAL A 124 9.65 -3.92 1.72
N LEU A 125 8.37 -3.86 1.39
CA LEU A 125 7.85 -4.03 0.05
C LEU A 125 7.55 -2.65 -0.55
N ARG A 126 8.28 -2.26 -1.60
CA ARG A 126 8.04 -1.02 -2.33
C ARG A 126 7.16 -1.27 -3.54
N GLY A 127 5.99 -0.63 -3.60
CA GLY A 127 5.07 -0.71 -4.72
C GLY A 127 5.71 -0.21 -6.02
N LEU A 128 5.52 -0.97 -7.08
CA LEU A 128 6.04 -0.68 -8.41
C LEU A 128 4.93 -0.21 -9.35
N GLN A 129 3.94 -1.07 -9.56
CA GLN A 129 2.92 -0.87 -10.57
C GLN A 129 1.68 -1.71 -10.27
N LYS A 130 0.51 -1.19 -10.62
CA LYS A 130 -0.74 -1.95 -10.60
C LYS A 130 -0.75 -3.06 -11.65
N PHE A 131 -1.50 -4.09 -11.35
CA PHE A 131 -1.79 -5.18 -12.28
C PHE A 131 -3.22 -5.68 -12.11
N GLU A 132 -3.71 -6.39 -13.11
CA GLU A 132 -4.95 -7.16 -13.06
C GLU A 132 -4.61 -8.65 -13.08
N VAL A 133 -5.22 -9.42 -12.17
CA VAL A 133 -5.16 -10.88 -12.14
C VAL A 133 -6.04 -11.43 -13.26
N THR A 134 -5.45 -12.16 -14.19
CA THR A 134 -6.18 -12.78 -15.32
C THR A 134 -6.53 -14.23 -15.05
N SER A 135 -5.67 -14.95 -14.35
CA SER A 135 -5.91 -16.33 -13.90
C SER A 135 -4.97 -16.68 -12.77
N GLU A 136 -5.35 -17.67 -11.97
CA GLU A 136 -4.48 -18.24 -10.95
C GLU A 136 -3.99 -19.63 -11.36
N GLU A 137 -2.77 -19.96 -10.99
CA GLU A 137 -2.18 -21.26 -11.18
C GLU A 137 -2.62 -22.20 -10.05
N ALA A 138 -2.83 -23.49 -10.39
CA ALA A 138 -3.17 -24.51 -9.41
C ALA A 138 -1.92 -25.05 -8.72
N GLY A 139 -2.03 -25.40 -7.44
CA GLY A 139 -0.95 -26.02 -6.68
C GLY A 139 -0.02 -25.04 -5.97
N GLY A 140 1.01 -25.59 -5.29
CA GLY A 140 1.99 -24.81 -4.54
C GLY A 140 1.54 -24.43 -3.12
N PRO A 141 2.50 -24.02 -2.26
CA PRO A 141 2.23 -23.64 -0.89
C PRO A 141 1.57 -22.25 -0.77
N TYR A 142 1.68 -21.42 -1.80
CA TYR A 142 1.10 -20.08 -1.91
C TYR A 142 0.47 -19.86 -3.29
N ARG A 143 -0.30 -18.81 -3.46
CA ARG A 143 -1.00 -18.49 -4.72
C ARG A 143 -0.01 -17.86 -5.70
N VAL A 144 -0.10 -18.24 -6.97
CA VAL A 144 0.61 -17.65 -8.11
C VAL A 144 -0.42 -17.27 -9.16
N ALA A 145 -0.29 -16.11 -9.77
CA ALA A 145 -1.22 -15.64 -10.78
C ALA A 145 -0.53 -15.14 -12.04
N ARG A 146 -1.20 -15.31 -13.17
CA ARG A 146 -0.93 -14.56 -14.39
C ARG A 146 -1.52 -13.18 -14.26
N ILE A 147 -0.77 -12.18 -14.68
CA ILE A 147 -1.16 -10.78 -14.54
C ILE A 147 -1.04 -10.01 -15.85
N THR A 148 -1.89 -8.99 -15.98
CA THR A 148 -1.74 -7.92 -16.97
C THR A 148 -1.33 -6.64 -16.26
N PRO A 149 -0.18 -6.03 -16.60
CA PRO A 149 0.22 -4.75 -16.04
C PRO A 149 -0.81 -3.65 -16.34
N LEU A 150 -1.09 -2.80 -15.36
CA LEU A 150 -1.92 -1.60 -15.48
C LEU A 150 -1.04 -0.36 -15.26
N PRO A 151 -0.31 0.12 -16.29
CA PRO A 151 0.59 1.25 -16.14
C PRO A 151 -0.16 2.54 -15.86
N GLU A 152 0.40 3.35 -14.97
CA GLU A 152 -0.03 4.74 -14.78
C GLU A 152 1.03 5.63 -15.44
N PRO A 153 0.72 6.25 -16.59
CA PRO A 153 1.67 7.15 -17.23
C PRO A 153 1.93 8.38 -16.35
N PRO A 154 3.11 8.97 -16.41
CA PRO A 154 3.38 10.21 -15.69
C PRO A 154 2.38 11.28 -16.11
N PRO A 155 1.98 12.17 -15.17
CA PRO A 155 1.02 13.21 -15.48
C PRO A 155 1.57 14.17 -16.54
N ASP A 156 0.72 14.55 -17.49
CA ASP A 156 1.01 15.63 -18.45
C ASP A 156 1.02 17.01 -17.73
N GLU A 157 1.34 18.08 -18.47
CA GLU A 157 1.42 19.44 -17.92
C GLU A 157 0.08 19.90 -17.29
N ARG A 158 -1.06 19.55 -17.94
CA ARG A 158 -2.40 19.90 -17.43
C ARG A 158 -2.73 19.15 -16.16
N GLN A 159 -2.42 17.85 -16.14
CA GLN A 159 -2.60 17.00 -14.96
C GLN A 159 -1.67 17.46 -13.82
N THR A 160 -0.42 17.82 -14.12
CA THR A 160 0.52 18.36 -13.13
C THR A 160 -0.02 19.64 -12.51
N SER A 161 -0.49 20.60 -13.33
CA SER A 161 -1.11 21.84 -12.83
C SER A 161 -2.37 21.55 -11.99
N ALA A 162 -3.20 20.57 -12.41
CA ALA A 162 -4.38 20.17 -11.66
C ALA A 162 -4.04 19.47 -10.34
N ILE A 163 -2.96 18.68 -10.28
CA ILE A 163 -2.46 18.07 -9.03
C ILE A 163 -2.02 19.18 -8.05
N VAL A 164 -1.30 20.19 -8.53
CA VAL A 164 -0.88 21.33 -7.68
C VAL A 164 -2.11 22.03 -7.11
N ALA A 165 -3.10 22.36 -7.93
CA ALA A 165 -4.34 23.00 -7.48
C ALA A 165 -5.11 22.13 -6.46
N GLU A 166 -5.15 20.81 -6.67
CA GLU A 166 -5.83 19.90 -5.75
C GLU A 166 -5.07 19.77 -4.40
N ARG A 167 -3.74 19.83 -4.43
CA ARG A 167 -2.93 19.89 -3.20
C ARG A 167 -3.22 21.15 -2.39
N GLU A 168 -3.35 22.31 -3.05
CA GLU A 168 -3.71 23.58 -2.41
C GLU A 168 -5.13 23.52 -1.80
N ARG A 169 -6.08 22.93 -2.53
CA ARG A 169 -7.42 22.67 -2.01
C ARG A 169 -7.38 21.81 -0.74
N VAL A 170 -6.67 20.70 -0.78
CA VAL A 170 -6.49 19.79 0.38
C VAL A 170 -5.84 20.55 1.56
N ALA A 171 -4.80 21.33 1.31
CA ALA A 171 -4.14 22.12 2.35
C ALA A 171 -5.11 23.08 3.03
N SER A 172 -5.95 23.77 2.25
CA SER A 172 -6.98 24.72 2.75
C SER A 172 -8.05 24.00 3.59
N LEU A 173 -8.52 22.82 3.14
CA LEU A 173 -9.50 22.01 3.87
C LEU A 173 -8.92 21.47 5.18
N LEU A 174 -7.66 21.03 5.19
CA LEU A 174 -6.98 20.56 6.40
C LEU A 174 -6.77 21.71 7.40
N ALA A 175 -6.40 22.91 6.93
CA ALA A 175 -6.29 24.08 7.78
C ALA A 175 -7.63 24.44 8.44
N ALA A 176 -8.70 24.49 7.66
CA ALA A 176 -10.05 24.75 8.17
C ALA A 176 -10.51 23.71 9.21
N LEU A 177 -10.19 22.43 8.97
CA LEU A 177 -10.50 21.36 9.92
C LEU A 177 -9.68 21.50 11.21
N ALA A 178 -8.39 21.81 11.09
CA ALA A 178 -7.49 22.01 12.21
C ALA A 178 -7.94 23.18 13.10
N ASP A 179 -8.33 24.31 12.48
CA ASP A 179 -8.88 25.48 13.18
C ASP A 179 -10.16 25.13 13.96
N ARG A 180 -11.07 24.37 13.34
CA ARG A 180 -12.32 23.91 14.00
C ARG A 180 -12.04 23.03 15.20
N LEU A 181 -11.04 22.15 15.10
CA LEU A 181 -10.68 21.18 16.17
C LEU A 181 -9.72 21.78 17.19
N GLY A 182 -9.21 22.98 16.98
CA GLY A 182 -8.22 23.64 17.86
C GLY A 182 -6.87 22.89 17.90
N ILE A 183 -6.48 22.24 16.80
CA ILE A 183 -5.23 21.48 16.68
C ILE A 183 -4.30 22.13 15.66
N ALA A 184 -2.98 21.94 15.81
CA ALA A 184 -2.03 22.40 14.81
C ALA A 184 -2.12 21.53 13.55
N PRO A 185 -2.11 22.13 12.33
CA PRO A 185 -2.10 21.37 11.09
C PRO A 185 -0.83 20.51 11.02
N GLY A 186 -1.02 19.23 10.68
CA GLY A 186 0.09 18.29 10.54
C GLY A 186 0.87 18.46 9.22
N PRO A 187 2.05 17.82 9.07
CA PRO A 187 2.93 17.99 7.91
C PRO A 187 2.49 17.21 6.65
N LEU A 188 1.21 16.82 6.53
CA LEU A 188 0.71 16.02 5.40
C LEU A 188 0.97 16.67 4.03
N THR A 189 0.88 18.00 3.96
CA THR A 189 1.07 18.75 2.72
C THR A 189 2.52 18.75 2.18
N LEU A 190 3.50 18.37 3.00
CA LEU A 190 4.91 18.27 2.61
C LEU A 190 5.29 16.90 2.00
N ARG A 191 4.35 15.96 1.95
CA ARG A 191 4.59 14.61 1.41
C ARG A 191 4.61 14.63 -0.12
N SER A 192 5.21 13.58 -0.72
CA SER A 192 5.02 13.28 -2.15
C SER A 192 3.52 13.08 -2.46
N ASP A 193 3.14 13.12 -3.72
CA ASP A 193 1.73 12.95 -4.11
C ASP A 193 1.15 11.60 -3.64
N ALA A 194 1.90 10.51 -3.82
CA ALA A 194 1.52 9.21 -3.29
C ALA A 194 1.42 9.23 -1.74
N GLY A 195 2.40 9.86 -1.07
CA GLY A 195 2.40 10.01 0.39
C GLY A 195 1.23 10.86 0.90
N LEU A 196 0.80 11.86 0.14
CA LEU A 196 -0.38 12.67 0.47
C LEU A 196 -1.66 11.86 0.34
N VAL A 197 -1.82 11.09 -0.74
CA VAL A 197 -2.96 10.17 -0.93
C VAL A 197 -3.08 9.21 0.25
N ILE A 198 -1.98 8.53 0.61
CA ILE A 198 -1.98 7.58 1.73
C ILE A 198 -2.28 8.28 3.06
N GLY A 199 -1.67 9.44 3.32
CA GLY A 199 -1.90 10.19 4.55
C GLY A 199 -3.34 10.67 4.70
N LEU A 200 -3.97 11.12 3.61
CA LEU A 200 -5.39 11.51 3.61
C LEU A 200 -6.32 10.31 3.82
N ALA A 201 -6.03 9.19 3.15
CA ALA A 201 -6.83 7.98 3.29
C ALA A 201 -6.76 7.44 4.73
N GLN A 202 -5.59 7.52 5.39
CA GLN A 202 -5.43 7.20 6.81
C GLN A 202 -6.18 8.17 7.72
N LEU A 203 -6.10 9.49 7.44
CA LEU A 203 -6.81 10.51 8.21
C LEU A 203 -8.33 10.32 8.14
N LEU A 204 -8.83 9.90 6.99
CA LEU A 204 -10.25 9.66 6.75
C LEU A 204 -10.73 8.29 7.23
N ASP A 205 -9.83 7.48 7.82
CA ASP A 205 -10.11 6.15 8.36
C ASP A 205 -10.86 5.25 7.36
N LEU A 206 -10.33 5.18 6.14
CA LEU A 206 -10.98 4.43 5.06
C LEU A 206 -10.98 2.92 5.35
N GLU A 207 -12.11 2.28 5.11
CA GLU A 207 -12.23 0.83 5.16
C GLU A 207 -11.47 0.14 4.00
N PRO A 208 -11.04 -1.12 4.15
CA PRO A 208 -10.26 -1.83 3.13
C PRO A 208 -10.86 -1.80 1.72
N PRO A 209 -12.19 -1.96 1.49
CA PRO A 209 -12.77 -1.83 0.17
C PRO A 209 -12.66 -0.42 -0.43
N GLU A 210 -12.61 0.62 0.41
CA GLU A 210 -12.44 2.01 -0.03
C GLU A 210 -11.00 2.29 -0.43
N TRP A 211 -10.02 1.70 0.28
CA TRP A 211 -8.62 1.68 -0.13
C TRP A 211 -8.45 1.00 -1.49
N GLN A 212 -9.13 -0.13 -1.70
CA GLN A 212 -9.13 -0.82 -2.97
C GLN A 212 -9.72 0.04 -4.10
N ALA A 213 -10.85 0.71 -3.84
CA ALA A 213 -11.45 1.62 -4.81
C ALA A 213 -10.49 2.76 -5.19
N LEU A 214 -9.71 3.30 -4.24
CA LEU A 214 -8.66 4.29 -4.52
C LEU A 214 -7.53 3.71 -5.38
N LEU A 215 -7.09 2.48 -5.12
CA LEU A 215 -6.07 1.82 -5.94
C LEU A 215 -6.53 1.69 -7.39
N GLU A 216 -7.80 1.35 -7.61
CA GLU A 216 -8.39 1.14 -8.94
C GLU A 216 -8.47 2.44 -9.75
N LEU A 217 -8.54 3.62 -9.11
CA LEU A 217 -8.51 4.90 -9.82
C LEU A 217 -7.22 5.09 -10.64
N PRO A 218 -7.32 5.69 -11.85
CA PRO A 218 -6.20 5.86 -12.76
C PRO A 218 -5.32 7.06 -12.37
N GLY A 219 -4.32 6.84 -11.51
CA GLY A 219 -3.31 7.84 -11.16
C GLY A 219 -3.67 8.72 -9.96
N VAL A 220 -2.75 9.61 -9.63
CA VAL A 220 -2.77 10.45 -8.42
C VAL A 220 -3.92 11.44 -8.40
N LEU A 221 -4.18 12.14 -9.51
CA LEU A 221 -5.17 13.22 -9.56
C LEU A 221 -6.60 12.77 -9.20
N PRO A 222 -7.14 11.67 -9.79
CA PRO A 222 -8.45 11.16 -9.39
C PRO A 222 -8.50 10.72 -7.92
N ARG A 223 -7.41 10.16 -7.39
CA ARG A 223 -7.31 9.76 -5.98
C ARG A 223 -7.38 10.97 -5.05
N LEU A 224 -6.60 12.03 -5.34
CA LEU A 224 -6.63 13.26 -4.56
C LEU A 224 -8.01 13.92 -4.58
N ARG A 225 -8.66 13.99 -5.75
CA ARG A 225 -10.02 14.55 -5.86
C ARG A 225 -11.02 13.78 -5.02
N SER A 226 -11.02 12.46 -5.12
CA SER A 226 -11.92 11.62 -4.33
C SER A 226 -11.74 11.83 -2.82
N LEU A 227 -10.50 11.97 -2.35
CA LEU A 227 -10.20 12.21 -0.94
C LEU A 227 -10.52 13.65 -0.51
N ALA A 228 -10.24 14.64 -1.37
CA ALA A 228 -10.57 16.03 -1.10
C ALA A 228 -12.09 16.25 -0.99
N ASP A 229 -12.89 15.61 -1.85
CA ASP A 229 -14.36 15.69 -1.79
C ASP A 229 -14.90 15.09 -0.48
N ARG A 230 -14.33 13.98 -0.01
CA ARG A 230 -14.66 13.39 1.29
C ARG A 230 -14.28 14.30 2.46
N LEU A 231 -13.07 14.88 2.40
CA LEU A 231 -12.59 15.81 3.42
C LEU A 231 -13.49 17.06 3.48
N GLU A 232 -13.89 17.58 2.33
CA GLU A 232 -14.82 18.71 2.23
C GLU A 232 -16.20 18.37 2.82
N ALA A 233 -16.70 17.16 2.60
CA ALA A 233 -17.96 16.71 3.21
C ALA A 233 -17.89 16.70 4.74
N LEU A 234 -16.75 16.33 5.32
CA LEU A 234 -16.54 16.39 6.78
C LEU A 234 -16.43 17.81 7.31
N THR A 235 -15.88 18.74 6.53
CA THR A 235 -15.78 20.15 6.96
C THR A 235 -17.12 20.88 6.95
N ARG A 236 -18.13 20.37 6.23
CA ARG A 236 -19.50 20.95 6.18
C ARG A 236 -20.43 20.46 7.30
N GLN A 237 -20.04 19.40 8.03
CA GLN A 237 -20.80 18.88 9.17
C GLN A 237 -20.41 19.58 10.47
#